data_ee6c49b7ac4e5d83fdd93b281535166b
#
_entry.id   ee6c49b7ac4e5d83fdd93b281535166b
#
_cell.length_a   1.000
_cell.length_b   1.000
_cell.length_c   1.000
_cell.angle_alpha   90.00
_cell.angle_beta   90.00
_cell.angle_gamma   90.00
#
_symmetry.space_group_name_H-M   'P 1'
#
loop_
_entity.id
_entity.type
_entity.pdbx_description
1 polymer ?
#
loop_
_entity_poly.entity_id
_entity_poly.type
_entity_poly.pdbx_seq_one_letter_code
_entity_poly.pdbx_strand_id
1 'polypeptide(L)'
;HNCVTEALLQKGLEVEKGAYELETAFEAKAGSSGPVIALLCEYDALPGIGHACGHNIIAAAGIGAGLASSRHAETLNGQLRILGTPAEEGGGGKVRMLNSGAFDSVDAALMIHPADADLPNISSLAVQQLRATYTGKAAHAAAAPEKGINALDGAVLGYVGVAALRQHISPDERLHGIFIDGGQKANIVPERAESVWYARSSTIDRLEVL
;
A
#
# COMPACT_ATOMS: atom_id res chain seq x y z
N HIS A 1 -8.73 14.13 1.86
CA HIS A 1 -9.73 13.85 2.89
C HIS A 1 -10.76 14.99 3.00
N ASN A 2 -10.41 16.21 3.44
CA ASN A 2 -11.37 17.28 3.72
C ASN A 2 -12.24 17.63 2.51
N CYS A 3 -11.66 17.83 1.34
CA CYS A 3 -12.41 18.18 0.13
C CYS A 3 -13.50 17.15 -0.19
N VAL A 4 -13.17 15.85 -0.11
CA VAL A 4 -14.11 14.76 -0.45
C VAL A 4 -15.21 14.59 0.61
N THR A 5 -14.88 14.72 1.89
CA THR A 5 -15.87 14.65 2.96
C THR A 5 -16.81 15.84 2.95
N GLU A 6 -16.32 17.05 2.66
CA GLU A 6 -17.14 18.24 2.49
C GLU A 6 -18.10 18.12 1.30
N ALA A 7 -17.66 17.56 0.18
CA ALA A 7 -18.53 17.33 -0.98
C ALA A 7 -19.70 16.40 -0.64
N LEU A 8 -19.47 15.32 0.13
CA LEU A 8 -20.52 14.42 0.57
C LEU A 8 -21.49 15.09 1.55
N LEU A 9 -20.97 15.82 2.55
CA LEU A 9 -21.77 16.57 3.52
C LEU A 9 -22.69 17.62 2.84
N GLN A 10 -22.15 18.37 1.86
CA GLN A 10 -22.92 19.37 1.09
C GLN A 10 -24.07 18.76 0.28
N LYS A 11 -23.99 17.46 -0.02
CA LYS A 11 -25.05 16.71 -0.72
C LYS A 11 -25.99 15.97 0.24
N GLY A 12 -25.85 16.20 1.55
CA GLY A 12 -26.79 15.73 2.57
C GLY A 12 -26.51 14.31 3.08
N LEU A 13 -25.34 13.75 2.80
CA LEU A 13 -24.94 12.49 3.40
C LEU A 13 -24.33 12.73 4.80
N GLU A 14 -24.60 11.83 5.72
CA GLU A 14 -23.87 11.77 6.99
C GLU A 14 -22.48 11.17 6.73
N VAL A 15 -21.45 11.81 7.26
CA VAL A 15 -20.05 11.39 7.07
C VAL A 15 -19.35 11.27 8.40
N GLU A 16 -18.93 10.07 8.73
CA GLU A 16 -18.02 9.78 9.84
C GLU A 16 -16.59 10.01 9.38
N LYS A 17 -15.92 11.01 9.96
CA LYS A 17 -14.50 11.31 9.72
C LYS A 17 -13.64 10.62 10.78
N GLY A 18 -12.44 10.18 10.40
CA GLY A 18 -11.56 9.41 11.30
C GLY A 18 -12.08 8.01 11.57
N ALA A 19 -12.82 7.42 10.63
CA ALA A 19 -13.38 6.10 10.75
C ALA A 19 -12.29 5.00 10.82
N TYR A 20 -12.62 3.89 11.48
CA TYR A 20 -11.76 2.68 11.49
C TYR A 20 -10.33 2.92 12.01
N GLU A 21 -10.21 3.76 13.05
CA GLU A 21 -8.93 4.10 13.70
C GLU A 21 -7.89 4.76 12.77
N LEU A 22 -8.34 5.33 11.65
CA LEU A 22 -7.52 6.09 10.72
C LEU A 22 -8.02 7.51 10.60
N GLU A 23 -7.24 8.49 11.07
CA GLU A 23 -7.59 9.92 11.12
C GLU A 23 -8.09 10.46 9.78
N THR A 24 -7.54 9.98 8.69
CA THR A 24 -7.89 10.42 7.33
C THR A 24 -8.85 9.49 6.59
N ALA A 25 -9.30 8.37 7.20
CA ALA A 25 -10.39 7.58 6.65
C ALA A 25 -11.74 8.24 6.91
N PHE A 26 -12.74 7.87 6.12
CA PHE A 26 -14.12 8.27 6.36
C PHE A 26 -15.10 7.18 5.90
N GLU A 27 -16.29 7.22 6.44
CA GLU A 27 -17.44 6.45 5.97
C GLU A 27 -18.65 7.36 5.78
N ALA A 28 -19.34 7.20 4.64
CA ALA A 28 -20.67 7.76 4.44
C ALA A 28 -21.65 6.64 4.08
N LYS A 29 -22.88 6.73 4.58
CA LYS A 29 -23.92 5.69 4.43
C LYS A 29 -25.15 6.22 3.74
N ALA A 30 -25.82 5.33 2.97
CA ALA A 30 -27.15 5.56 2.46
C ALA A 30 -27.91 4.22 2.39
N GLY A 31 -29.22 4.25 2.62
CA GLY A 31 -30.07 3.05 2.74
C GLY A 31 -29.97 2.42 4.12
N SER A 32 -31.00 1.63 4.48
CA SER A 32 -31.15 1.08 5.83
C SER A 32 -31.32 -0.45 5.87
N SER A 33 -31.53 -1.09 4.74
CA SER A 33 -31.83 -2.52 4.65
C SER A 33 -31.29 -3.14 3.35
N GLY A 34 -31.22 -4.48 3.31
CA GLY A 34 -30.76 -5.22 2.15
C GLY A 34 -29.24 -5.35 2.06
N PRO A 35 -28.73 -5.80 0.91
CA PRO A 35 -27.29 -6.00 0.68
C PRO A 35 -26.49 -4.72 0.83
N VAL A 36 -25.28 -4.82 1.35
CA VAL A 36 -24.33 -3.73 1.57
C VAL A 36 -23.28 -3.68 0.46
N ILE A 37 -23.28 -2.61 -0.31
CA ILE A 37 -22.29 -2.37 -1.35
C ILE A 37 -21.34 -1.27 -0.88
N ALA A 38 -20.04 -1.54 -0.88
CA ALA A 38 -19.01 -0.55 -0.57
C ALA A 38 -18.40 0.04 -1.84
N LEU A 39 -18.30 1.35 -1.91
CA LEU A 39 -17.52 2.08 -2.91
C LEU A 39 -16.24 2.58 -2.26
N LEU A 40 -15.08 2.16 -2.78
CA LEU A 40 -13.79 2.52 -2.24
C LEU A 40 -13.25 3.76 -2.94
N CYS A 41 -12.79 4.72 -2.15
CA CYS A 41 -12.26 6.01 -2.61
C CYS A 41 -10.83 6.18 -2.07
N GLU A 42 -9.82 5.96 -2.91
CA GLU A 42 -8.43 6.30 -2.61
C GLU A 42 -8.16 7.77 -2.94
N TYR A 43 -7.31 8.44 -2.18
CA TYR A 43 -6.95 9.86 -2.37
C TYR A 43 -5.57 10.22 -1.85
N ASP A 44 -4.75 9.25 -1.46
CA ASP A 44 -3.35 9.50 -1.13
C ASP A 44 -2.52 9.72 -2.40
N ALA A 45 -1.40 10.40 -2.25
CA ALA A 45 -0.51 10.80 -3.32
C ALA A 45 0.92 10.35 -3.04
N LEU A 46 1.67 10.06 -4.09
CA LEU A 46 3.07 9.72 -3.99
C LEU A 46 3.93 10.94 -3.63
N PRO A 47 4.90 10.80 -2.71
CA PRO A 47 5.80 11.89 -2.37
C PRO A 47 6.56 12.42 -3.60
N GLY A 48 6.51 13.72 -3.80
CA GLY A 48 7.26 14.42 -4.86
C GLY A 48 6.66 14.37 -6.27
N ILE A 49 5.81 13.38 -6.59
CA ILE A 49 5.20 13.22 -7.92
C ILE A 49 3.67 13.34 -7.91
N GLY A 50 3.07 13.49 -6.73
CA GLY A 50 1.63 13.70 -6.62
C GLY A 50 0.79 12.47 -7.00
N HIS A 51 -0.36 12.68 -7.64
CA HIS A 51 -1.30 11.63 -8.02
C HIS A 51 -0.88 10.88 -9.30
N ALA A 52 0.35 10.39 -9.39
CA ALA A 52 0.82 9.65 -10.55
C ALA A 52 0.09 8.30 -10.73
N CYS A 53 -0.44 7.72 -9.65
CA CYS A 53 -1.27 6.51 -9.68
C CYS A 53 -2.76 6.80 -9.98
N GLY A 54 -3.17 8.09 -10.00
CA GLY A 54 -4.53 8.50 -10.35
C GLY A 54 -5.55 8.40 -9.21
N HIS A 55 -5.13 8.40 -7.94
CA HIS A 55 -6.04 8.30 -6.78
C HIS A 55 -7.04 9.47 -6.70
N ASN A 56 -6.70 10.64 -7.24
CA ASN A 56 -7.65 11.74 -7.39
C ASN A 56 -8.83 11.40 -8.32
N ILE A 57 -8.60 10.57 -9.34
CA ILE A 57 -9.64 10.06 -10.25
C ILE A 57 -10.48 9.00 -9.52
N ILE A 58 -9.82 8.09 -8.77
CA ILE A 58 -10.51 7.07 -7.95
C ILE A 58 -11.46 7.74 -6.96
N ALA A 59 -10.97 8.76 -6.23
CA ALA A 59 -11.79 9.54 -5.31
C ALA A 59 -13.00 10.17 -6.02
N ALA A 60 -12.77 10.86 -7.12
CA ALA A 60 -13.83 11.55 -7.87
C ALA A 60 -14.88 10.57 -8.43
N ALA A 61 -14.44 9.45 -9.00
CA ALA A 61 -15.31 8.41 -9.53
C ALA A 61 -16.14 7.72 -8.43
N GLY A 62 -15.49 7.31 -7.33
CA GLY A 62 -16.17 6.65 -6.21
C GLY A 62 -17.17 7.57 -5.52
N ILE A 63 -16.85 8.84 -5.28
CA ILE A 63 -17.77 9.82 -4.69
C ILE A 63 -18.93 10.12 -5.66
N GLY A 64 -18.63 10.32 -6.94
CA GLY A 64 -19.66 10.55 -7.96
C GLY A 64 -20.65 9.39 -8.06
N ALA A 65 -20.15 8.17 -8.11
CA ALA A 65 -20.95 6.95 -8.09
C ALA A 65 -21.76 6.85 -6.78
N GLY A 66 -21.13 7.11 -5.64
CA GLY A 66 -21.78 7.11 -4.33
C GLY A 66 -22.92 8.09 -4.23
N LEU A 67 -22.74 9.32 -4.66
CA LEU A 67 -23.77 10.36 -4.69
C LEU A 67 -24.93 10.04 -5.64
N ALA A 68 -24.64 9.41 -6.77
CA ALA A 68 -25.67 8.98 -7.71
C ALA A 68 -26.49 7.81 -7.14
N SER A 69 -25.81 6.79 -6.58
CA SER A 69 -26.43 5.60 -6.08
C SER A 69 -27.17 5.80 -4.75
N SER A 70 -26.71 6.73 -3.90
CA SER A 70 -27.33 7.01 -2.60
C SER A 70 -28.81 7.41 -2.70
N ARG A 71 -29.19 8.07 -3.80
CA ARG A 71 -30.57 8.49 -4.08
C ARG A 71 -31.53 7.32 -4.32
N HIS A 72 -31.01 6.14 -4.63
CA HIS A 72 -31.76 4.98 -5.01
C HIS A 72 -31.65 3.82 -3.98
N ALA A 73 -30.79 3.95 -2.97
CA ALA A 73 -30.50 2.90 -2.02
C ALA A 73 -31.78 2.37 -1.34
N GLU A 74 -32.61 3.24 -0.77
CA GLU A 74 -33.88 2.85 -0.14
C GLU A 74 -34.87 2.23 -1.14
N THR A 75 -34.98 2.80 -2.34
CA THR A 75 -35.92 2.31 -3.36
C THR A 75 -35.54 0.93 -3.88
N LEU A 76 -34.24 0.61 -3.93
CA LEU A 76 -33.69 -0.66 -4.37
C LEU A 76 -33.54 -1.67 -3.23
N ASN A 77 -33.92 -1.31 -2.01
CA ASN A 77 -33.73 -2.12 -0.81
C ASN A 77 -32.27 -2.58 -0.66
N GLY A 78 -31.33 -1.63 -0.73
CA GLY A 78 -29.90 -1.84 -0.59
C GLY A 78 -29.28 -0.83 0.35
N GLN A 79 -28.10 -1.14 0.82
CA GLN A 79 -27.26 -0.25 1.60
C GLN A 79 -26.01 0.12 0.80
N LEU A 80 -25.61 1.37 0.88
CA LEU A 80 -24.40 1.88 0.27
C LEU A 80 -23.46 2.40 1.35
N ARG A 81 -22.21 2.01 1.29
CA ARG A 81 -21.10 2.59 2.05
C ARG A 81 -20.11 3.25 1.09
N ILE A 82 -19.81 4.51 1.31
CA ILE A 82 -18.74 5.22 0.59
C ILE A 82 -17.57 5.31 1.56
N LEU A 83 -16.54 4.52 1.29
CA LEU A 83 -15.37 4.37 2.17
C LEU A 83 -14.19 5.16 1.63
N GLY A 84 -13.72 6.13 2.39
CA GLY A 84 -12.47 6.81 2.14
C GLY A 84 -11.30 5.96 2.64
N THR A 85 -10.48 5.47 1.72
CA THR A 85 -9.42 4.50 2.00
C THR A 85 -8.04 5.10 1.77
N PRO A 86 -7.44 5.76 2.79
CA PRO A 86 -6.13 6.41 2.69
C PRO A 86 -4.99 5.40 2.73
N ALA A 87 -3.76 5.88 2.40
CA ALA A 87 -2.50 5.17 2.59
C ALA A 87 -2.39 3.83 1.83
N GLU A 88 -2.82 3.81 0.56
CA GLU A 88 -2.61 2.67 -0.34
C GLU A 88 -1.14 2.55 -0.74
N GLU A 89 -0.50 3.66 -1.11
CA GLU A 89 0.87 3.73 -1.64
C GLU A 89 1.96 3.39 -0.60
N GLY A 90 1.60 3.34 0.67
CA GLY A 90 2.52 2.95 1.72
C GLY A 90 1.91 3.10 3.11
N GLY A 91 1.52 2.01 3.70
CA GLY A 91 0.91 2.00 5.04
C GLY A 91 -0.22 1.00 5.20
N GLY A 92 -0.69 0.42 4.08
CA GLY A 92 -1.70 -0.62 4.10
C GLY A 92 -3.03 -0.17 4.70
N GLY A 93 -3.48 1.05 4.37
CA GLY A 93 -4.68 1.63 4.98
C GLY A 93 -5.89 0.72 4.93
N LYS A 94 -6.17 0.09 3.79
CA LYS A 94 -7.28 -0.86 3.66
C LYS A 94 -7.14 -2.09 4.56
N VAL A 95 -5.91 -2.59 4.79
CA VAL A 95 -5.67 -3.70 5.71
C VAL A 95 -5.98 -3.30 7.14
N ARG A 96 -5.62 -2.09 7.55
CA ARG A 96 -5.97 -1.56 8.88
C ARG A 96 -7.47 -1.37 9.02
N MET A 97 -8.14 -0.82 8.02
CA MET A 97 -9.60 -0.68 7.97
C MET A 97 -10.31 -2.04 8.05
N LEU A 98 -9.79 -3.06 7.34
CA LEU A 98 -10.29 -4.43 7.41
C LEU A 98 -10.21 -4.98 8.84
N ASN A 99 -9.06 -4.83 9.49
CA ASN A 99 -8.85 -5.28 10.86
C ASN A 99 -9.73 -4.53 11.88
N SER A 100 -10.15 -3.31 11.55
CA SER A 100 -11.07 -2.48 12.35
C SER A 100 -12.55 -2.66 11.95
N GLY A 101 -12.88 -3.69 11.16
CA GLY A 101 -14.26 -4.08 10.85
C GLY A 101 -14.96 -3.31 9.73
N ALA A 102 -14.21 -2.55 8.91
CA ALA A 102 -14.79 -1.76 7.82
C ALA A 102 -15.59 -2.59 6.81
N PHE A 103 -15.28 -3.87 6.69
CA PHE A 103 -15.85 -4.77 5.67
C PHE A 103 -16.70 -5.90 6.25
N ASP A 104 -16.90 -5.98 7.58
CA ASP A 104 -17.56 -7.12 8.25
C ASP A 104 -18.99 -7.40 7.76
N SER A 105 -19.69 -6.40 7.25
CA SER A 105 -21.05 -6.54 6.73
C SER A 105 -21.19 -6.13 5.27
N VAL A 106 -20.08 -6.09 4.53
CA VAL A 106 -20.06 -5.71 3.10
C VAL A 106 -20.23 -6.96 2.24
N ASP A 107 -21.27 -7.00 1.42
CA ASP A 107 -21.53 -8.10 0.49
C ASP A 107 -20.71 -7.98 -0.79
N ALA A 108 -20.46 -6.75 -1.24
CA ALA A 108 -19.56 -6.49 -2.39
C ALA A 108 -18.87 -5.14 -2.26
N ALA A 109 -17.64 -5.08 -2.73
CA ALA A 109 -16.84 -3.84 -2.77
C ALA A 109 -16.42 -3.54 -4.21
N LEU A 110 -16.51 -2.26 -4.60
CA LEU A 110 -16.22 -1.78 -5.93
C LEU A 110 -15.25 -0.60 -5.85
N MET A 111 -14.31 -0.55 -6.79
CA MET A 111 -13.40 0.57 -6.98
C MET A 111 -13.15 0.77 -8.47
N ILE A 112 -13.11 2.01 -8.91
CA ILE A 112 -12.76 2.37 -10.30
C ILE A 112 -11.35 2.91 -10.28
N HIS A 113 -10.40 2.10 -10.74
CA HIS A 113 -8.99 2.48 -10.81
C HIS A 113 -8.62 2.85 -12.26
N PRO A 114 -7.99 4.00 -12.52
CA PRO A 114 -7.54 4.35 -13.87
C PRO A 114 -6.49 3.36 -14.38
N ALA A 115 -6.56 3.05 -15.66
CA ALA A 115 -5.64 2.19 -16.39
C ALA A 115 -5.45 2.71 -17.81
N ASP A 116 -4.55 2.10 -18.58
CA ASP A 116 -4.30 2.41 -19.99
C ASP A 116 -5.32 1.78 -20.96
N ALA A 117 -6.24 0.97 -20.43
CA ALA A 117 -7.31 0.33 -21.17
C ALA A 117 -8.55 0.10 -20.28
N ASP A 118 -9.70 -0.17 -20.89
CA ASP A 118 -10.91 -0.57 -20.20
C ASP A 118 -10.79 -2.04 -19.77
N LEU A 119 -10.54 -2.27 -18.50
CA LEU A 119 -10.37 -3.59 -17.91
C LEU A 119 -11.49 -3.88 -16.90
N PRO A 120 -12.24 -4.98 -17.05
CA PRO A 120 -13.28 -5.35 -16.09
C PRO A 120 -12.70 -5.78 -14.74
N ASN A 121 -11.48 -6.32 -14.74
CA ASN A 121 -10.74 -6.73 -13.54
C ASN A 121 -9.25 -6.40 -13.71
N ILE A 122 -8.62 -5.99 -12.63
CA ILE A 122 -7.17 -5.80 -12.54
C ILE A 122 -6.60 -6.93 -11.68
N SER A 123 -5.65 -7.69 -12.24
CA SER A 123 -4.90 -8.67 -11.46
C SER A 123 -3.84 -7.95 -10.62
N SER A 124 -3.91 -8.07 -9.31
CA SER A 124 -2.87 -7.60 -8.40
C SER A 124 -1.87 -8.71 -8.09
N LEU A 125 -0.64 -8.32 -7.75
CA LEU A 125 0.37 -9.23 -7.25
C LEU A 125 0.36 -9.19 -5.72
N ALA A 126 0.53 -10.35 -5.09
CA ALA A 126 0.90 -10.42 -3.68
C ALA A 126 2.26 -9.77 -3.49
N VAL A 127 2.44 -8.99 -2.44
CA VAL A 127 3.68 -8.26 -2.14
C VAL A 127 4.07 -8.41 -0.67
N GLN A 128 5.36 -8.61 -0.45
CA GLN A 128 5.99 -8.57 0.88
C GLN A 128 7.16 -7.61 0.86
N GLN A 129 7.20 -6.70 1.80
CA GLN A 129 8.37 -5.88 2.07
C GLN A 129 9.24 -6.56 3.12
N LEU A 130 10.54 -6.65 2.84
CA LEU A 130 11.53 -7.23 3.73
C LEU A 130 12.63 -6.19 4.01
N ARG A 131 13.10 -6.16 5.24
CA ARG A 131 14.24 -5.36 5.65
C ARG A 131 15.35 -6.27 6.16
N ALA A 132 16.53 -6.18 5.55
CA ALA A 132 17.70 -6.94 5.98
C ALA A 132 18.72 -5.97 6.61
N THR A 133 19.04 -6.18 7.88
CA THR A 133 20.04 -5.44 8.63
C THR A 133 21.26 -6.31 8.83
N TYR A 134 22.40 -5.79 8.43
CA TYR A 134 23.72 -6.42 8.62
C TYR A 134 24.47 -5.70 9.73
N THR A 135 24.96 -6.47 10.68
CA THR A 135 25.71 -5.95 11.83
C THR A 135 27.15 -6.44 11.76
N GLY A 136 28.08 -5.51 11.89
CA GLY A 136 29.50 -5.74 11.84
C GLY A 136 30.19 -5.09 13.04
N LYS A 137 31.43 -4.63 12.82
CA LYS A 137 32.25 -3.96 13.82
C LYS A 137 33.07 -2.86 13.15
N ALA A 138 32.97 -1.63 13.66
CA ALA A 138 33.75 -0.53 13.15
C ALA A 138 35.26 -0.70 13.43
N ALA A 139 36.08 -0.24 12.50
CA ALA A 139 37.52 -0.12 12.65
C ALA A 139 38.03 0.99 11.72
N HIS A 140 39.21 1.54 12.03
CA HIS A 140 39.86 2.50 11.13
C HIS A 140 40.37 1.77 9.88
N ALA A 141 39.85 2.10 8.71
CA ALA A 141 40.07 1.34 7.48
C ALA A 141 41.56 1.30 7.02
N ALA A 142 42.37 2.28 7.41
CA ALA A 142 43.80 2.30 7.08
C ALA A 142 44.71 1.82 8.21
N ALA A 143 44.31 2.02 9.49
CA ALA A 143 45.19 1.75 10.63
C ALA A 143 45.04 0.33 11.19
N ALA A 144 43.83 -0.22 11.19
CA ALA A 144 43.51 -1.51 11.80
C ALA A 144 42.27 -2.16 11.18
N PRO A 145 42.18 -2.31 9.84
CA PRO A 145 41.01 -2.89 9.20
C PRO A 145 40.72 -4.34 9.62
N GLU A 146 41.77 -5.08 9.98
CA GLU A 146 41.69 -6.47 10.46
C GLU A 146 40.93 -6.62 11.79
N LYS A 147 40.67 -5.54 12.52
CA LYS A 147 39.90 -5.52 13.76
C LYS A 147 38.41 -5.24 13.51
N GLY A 148 38.04 -4.90 12.27
CA GLY A 148 36.69 -4.63 11.85
C GLY A 148 35.97 -5.89 11.30
N ILE A 149 34.67 -5.77 11.18
CA ILE A 149 33.79 -6.69 10.46
C ILE A 149 32.91 -5.79 9.56
N ASN A 150 33.07 -5.90 8.26
CA ASN A 150 32.39 -5.03 7.32
C ASN A 150 30.96 -5.47 7.05
N ALA A 151 30.01 -4.76 7.60
CA ALA A 151 28.58 -5.02 7.38
C ALA A 151 28.15 -4.74 5.93
N LEU A 152 28.79 -3.77 5.27
CA LEU A 152 28.46 -3.45 3.88
C LEU A 152 28.87 -4.57 2.93
N ASP A 153 30.00 -5.22 3.15
CA ASP A 153 30.40 -6.38 2.34
C ASP A 153 29.37 -7.50 2.44
N GLY A 154 28.84 -7.75 3.66
CA GLY A 154 27.74 -8.69 3.87
C GLY A 154 26.47 -8.31 3.10
N ALA A 155 26.11 -7.03 3.12
CA ALA A 155 24.95 -6.53 2.39
C ALA A 155 25.14 -6.62 0.86
N VAL A 156 26.32 -6.33 0.36
CA VAL A 156 26.65 -6.45 -1.08
C VAL A 156 26.59 -7.93 -1.51
N LEU A 157 27.17 -8.84 -0.75
CA LEU A 157 27.09 -10.29 -1.04
C LEU A 157 25.64 -10.79 -1.00
N GLY A 158 24.84 -10.34 -0.05
CA GLY A 158 23.42 -10.64 0.00
C GLY A 158 22.67 -10.14 -1.25
N TYR A 159 22.96 -8.92 -1.69
CA TYR A 159 22.38 -8.35 -2.92
C TYR A 159 22.77 -9.17 -4.16
N VAL A 160 24.02 -9.55 -4.28
CA VAL A 160 24.53 -10.39 -5.39
C VAL A 160 23.86 -11.75 -5.38
N GLY A 161 23.68 -12.37 -4.19
CA GLY A 161 22.95 -13.63 -4.02
C GLY A 161 21.52 -13.56 -4.54
N VAL A 162 20.77 -12.52 -4.14
CA VAL A 162 19.40 -12.27 -4.64
C VAL A 162 19.40 -11.99 -6.14
N ALA A 163 20.38 -11.22 -6.65
CA ALA A 163 20.50 -10.95 -8.08
C ALA A 163 20.73 -12.23 -8.89
N ALA A 164 21.52 -13.17 -8.38
CA ALA A 164 21.73 -14.48 -9.00
C ALA A 164 20.47 -15.35 -8.96
N LEU A 165 19.69 -15.28 -7.86
CA LEU A 165 18.43 -16.01 -7.73
C LEU A 165 17.39 -15.59 -8.78
N ARG A 166 17.38 -14.30 -9.19
CA ARG A 166 16.38 -13.77 -10.14
C ARG A 166 16.28 -14.54 -11.46
N GLN A 167 17.34 -15.20 -11.90
CA GLN A 167 17.30 -16.02 -13.11
C GLN A 167 16.56 -17.37 -12.94
N HIS A 168 16.27 -17.75 -11.70
CA HIS A 168 15.67 -19.04 -11.37
C HIS A 168 14.24 -18.95 -10.81
N ILE A 169 13.75 -17.74 -10.52
CA ILE A 169 12.37 -17.51 -10.10
C ILE A 169 11.42 -17.51 -11.30
N SER A 170 10.13 -17.70 -11.04
CA SER A 170 9.11 -17.74 -12.10
C SER A 170 8.94 -16.36 -12.80
N PRO A 171 8.49 -16.33 -14.06
CA PRO A 171 8.33 -15.07 -14.81
C PRO A 171 7.36 -14.06 -14.19
N ASP A 172 6.45 -14.50 -13.33
CA ASP A 172 5.49 -13.69 -12.59
C ASP A 172 5.96 -13.32 -11.17
N GLU A 173 7.17 -13.74 -10.79
CA GLU A 173 7.80 -13.38 -9.52
C GLU A 173 8.80 -12.22 -9.69
N ARG A 174 8.93 -11.41 -8.64
CA ARG A 174 9.84 -10.25 -8.66
C ARG A 174 10.54 -10.08 -7.31
N LEU A 175 11.84 -9.80 -7.37
CA LEU A 175 12.66 -9.42 -6.22
C LEU A 175 13.43 -8.15 -6.57
N HIS A 176 13.11 -7.05 -5.88
CA HIS A 176 13.77 -5.76 -6.06
C HIS A 176 14.17 -5.19 -4.71
N GLY A 177 15.31 -4.53 -4.63
CA GLY A 177 15.79 -3.94 -3.39
C GLY A 177 16.75 -2.80 -3.62
N ILE A 178 16.91 -2.02 -2.57
CA ILE A 178 17.86 -0.90 -2.48
C ILE A 178 18.62 -0.98 -1.18
N PHE A 179 19.82 -0.38 -1.13
CA PHE A 179 20.48 -0.08 0.12
C PHE A 179 19.95 1.24 0.67
N ILE A 180 19.60 1.26 1.97
CA ILE A 180 19.17 2.46 2.68
C ILE A 180 20.22 2.93 3.68
N ASP A 181 21.18 2.07 4.03
CA ASP A 181 22.35 2.40 4.84
C ASP A 181 23.56 1.57 4.33
N GLY A 182 24.69 2.18 4.13
CA GLY A 182 25.95 1.55 3.71
C GLY A 182 27.15 1.97 4.54
N GLY A 183 26.94 2.62 5.67
CA GLY A 183 27.99 3.14 6.55
C GLY A 183 28.13 4.67 6.49
N GLN A 184 29.02 5.22 7.29
CA GLN A 184 29.12 6.67 7.54
C GLN A 184 30.19 7.37 6.69
N LYS A 185 31.38 6.79 6.59
CA LYS A 185 32.55 7.35 5.88
C LYS A 185 33.42 6.24 5.32
N ALA A 186 34.03 6.50 4.18
CA ALA A 186 34.90 5.53 3.49
C ALA A 186 36.16 5.11 4.27
N ASN A 187 36.60 5.89 5.26
CA ASN A 187 37.75 5.57 6.11
C ASN A 187 37.39 4.82 7.40
N ILE A 188 36.13 4.41 7.55
CA ILE A 188 35.64 3.60 8.67
C ILE A 188 35.02 2.33 8.09
N VAL A 189 35.46 1.15 8.56
CA VAL A 189 34.80 -0.11 8.25
C VAL A 189 33.36 -0.06 8.75
N PRO A 190 32.34 -0.22 7.88
CA PRO A 190 30.94 -0.12 8.28
C PRO A 190 30.54 -1.18 9.31
N GLU A 191 30.05 -0.74 10.46
CA GLU A 191 29.51 -1.64 11.49
C GLU A 191 28.02 -1.95 11.29
N ARG A 192 27.36 -1.20 10.39
CA ARG A 192 25.97 -1.42 10.01
C ARG A 192 25.78 -1.15 8.52
N ALA A 193 24.98 -1.99 7.88
CA ALA A 193 24.41 -1.74 6.58
C ALA A 193 22.98 -2.26 6.56
N GLU A 194 22.16 -1.70 5.68
CA GLU A 194 20.74 -2.03 5.64
C GLU A 194 20.22 -1.99 4.20
N SER A 195 19.39 -2.97 3.85
CA SER A 195 18.69 -3.03 2.59
C SER A 195 17.20 -3.28 2.79
N VAL A 196 16.37 -2.73 1.90
CA VAL A 196 14.94 -2.96 1.84
C VAL A 196 14.60 -3.62 0.51
N TRP A 197 13.75 -4.63 0.55
CA TRP A 197 13.38 -5.47 -0.57
C TRP A 197 11.87 -5.56 -0.72
N TYR A 198 11.40 -5.67 -1.95
CA TYR A 198 10.06 -6.09 -2.30
C TYR A 198 10.12 -7.43 -3.01
N ALA A 199 9.47 -8.43 -2.41
CA ALA A 199 9.14 -9.70 -3.05
C ALA A 199 7.71 -9.63 -3.57
N ARG A 200 7.47 -10.09 -4.80
CA ARG A 200 6.14 -10.11 -5.41
C ARG A 200 5.91 -11.43 -6.13
N SER A 201 4.68 -11.93 -6.04
CA SER A 201 4.25 -13.14 -6.74
C SER A 201 2.77 -13.04 -7.13
N SER A 202 2.30 -13.94 -7.99
CA SER A 202 0.90 -13.96 -8.43
C SER A 202 -0.09 -14.34 -7.32
N THR A 203 0.35 -15.08 -6.30
CA THR A 203 -0.46 -15.49 -5.14
C THR A 203 0.34 -15.40 -3.84
N ILE A 204 -0.38 -15.38 -2.71
CA ILE A 204 0.25 -15.40 -1.37
C ILE A 204 1.04 -16.69 -1.16
N ASP A 205 0.47 -17.85 -1.48
CA ASP A 205 1.14 -19.15 -1.30
C ASP A 205 2.49 -19.23 -2.03
N ARG A 206 2.55 -18.67 -3.24
CA ARG A 206 3.80 -18.61 -4.01
C ARG A 206 4.77 -17.57 -3.47
N LEU A 207 4.25 -16.46 -2.92
CA LEU A 207 5.07 -15.43 -2.28
C LEU A 207 5.76 -15.96 -1.02
N GLU A 208 5.10 -16.82 -0.26
CA GLU A 208 5.68 -17.46 0.95
C GLU A 208 6.81 -18.42 0.63
N VAL A 209 6.81 -19.00 -0.58
CA VAL A 209 7.89 -19.90 -1.04
C VAL A 209 9.08 -19.11 -1.60
N LEU A 210 8.84 -17.93 -2.18
CA LEU A 210 9.85 -17.05 -2.75
C LEU A 210 10.74 -16.41 -1.67
#